data_282c16285aee73f6f23887638ea47d0c
#
_entry.id   282c16285aee73f6f23887638ea47d0c
#
_cell.length_a   1.000
_cell.length_b   1.000
_cell.length_c   1.000
_cell.angle_alpha   90.00
_cell.angle_beta   90.00
_cell.angle_gamma   90.00
#
_symmetry.space_group_name_H-M   'P 1'
#
loop_
_entity.id
_entity.type
_entity.pdbx_description
1 polymer ?
#
loop_
_entity_poly.entity_id
_entity_poly.type
_entity_poly.pdbx_seq_one_letter_code
_entity_poly.pdbx_strand_id
1 'polypeptide(L)'
;MSSSLPEVLIFSPTPNEYQAVKEHVGRTAFKNFSAAVVESGPGKINATFKMAAEITPRLAAGRKPAFVLGAGTSGSLDASLASGEVIASNSVVISDWRMEDGRNCHFGCYGQFVYREMDGRLPDEMAVECADPTVEKLMTLLAGAGFKRGRLATADTFVAGLDNKLSHGRTFGALACDMESGAFAYTAERLLGLPWFNLRVVADTLDETLADYFEKEVDMVSVLGEKTARALTILDGLMRPEI
;
A
#
# COMPACT_ATOMS: atom_id res chain seq x y z
N MET A 1 -30.66 -10.77 15.73
CA MET A 1 -29.35 -11.23 15.22
C MET A 1 -28.35 -10.18 15.63
N SER A 2 -27.35 -10.50 16.45
CA SER A 2 -26.28 -9.54 16.78
C SER A 2 -25.48 -9.29 15.49
N SER A 3 -25.56 -8.08 14.94
CA SER A 3 -24.71 -7.70 13.81
C SER A 3 -23.27 -7.68 14.28
N SER A 4 -22.45 -8.60 13.79
CA SER A 4 -21.00 -8.52 14.00
C SER A 4 -20.48 -7.20 13.43
N LEU A 5 -19.49 -6.59 14.11
CA LEU A 5 -18.81 -5.41 13.57
C LEU A 5 -18.22 -5.69 12.19
N PRO A 6 -18.20 -4.70 11.28
CA PRO A 6 -17.50 -4.82 10.00
C PRO A 6 -16.02 -5.15 10.22
N GLU A 7 -15.40 -5.89 9.32
CA GLU A 7 -14.00 -6.34 9.45
C GLU A 7 -13.09 -5.50 8.56
N VAL A 8 -11.96 -5.05 9.10
CA VAL A 8 -10.84 -4.45 8.36
C VAL A 8 -9.72 -5.47 8.29
N LEU A 9 -9.30 -5.85 7.08
CA LEU A 9 -8.18 -6.77 6.87
C LEU A 9 -6.91 -5.99 6.57
N ILE A 10 -5.86 -6.29 7.32
CA ILE A 10 -4.56 -5.63 7.21
C ILE A 10 -3.53 -6.66 6.75
N PHE A 11 -2.87 -6.41 5.64
CA PHE A 11 -1.85 -7.28 5.07
C PHE A 11 -0.47 -6.63 5.24
N SER A 12 0.45 -7.36 5.87
CA SER A 12 1.85 -6.94 6.02
C SER A 12 2.78 -7.97 5.40
N PRO A 13 3.76 -7.54 4.57
CA PRO A 13 4.55 -8.46 3.75
C PRO A 13 5.50 -9.36 4.51
N THR A 14 6.31 -8.80 5.40
CA THR A 14 7.38 -9.55 6.09
C THR A 14 6.98 -9.95 7.50
N PRO A 15 7.62 -10.97 8.10
CA PRO A 15 7.37 -11.35 9.49
C PRO A 15 7.56 -10.20 10.48
N ASN A 16 8.58 -9.34 10.27
CA ASN A 16 8.88 -8.20 11.15
C ASN A 16 7.78 -7.14 11.06
N GLU A 17 7.37 -6.76 9.86
CA GLU A 17 6.25 -5.82 9.62
C GLU A 17 4.94 -6.37 10.21
N TYR A 18 4.63 -7.63 9.92
CA TYR A 18 3.45 -8.30 10.47
C TYR A 18 3.42 -8.28 11.99
N GLN A 19 4.52 -8.63 12.64
CA GLN A 19 4.58 -8.70 14.09
C GLN A 19 4.40 -7.30 14.71
N ALA A 20 5.06 -6.28 14.17
CA ALA A 20 4.95 -4.92 14.66
C ALA A 20 3.52 -4.35 14.47
N VAL A 21 2.92 -4.54 13.30
CA VAL A 21 1.54 -4.11 13.04
C VAL A 21 0.56 -4.86 13.95
N LYS A 22 0.69 -6.17 14.07
CA LYS A 22 -0.17 -7.01 14.92
C LYS A 22 -0.12 -6.59 16.39
N GLU A 23 1.06 -6.29 16.90
CA GLU A 23 1.25 -5.87 18.29
C GLU A 23 0.56 -4.54 18.57
N HIS A 24 0.78 -3.52 17.73
CA HIS A 24 0.20 -2.19 17.95
C HIS A 24 -1.31 -2.17 17.70
N VAL A 25 -1.78 -2.83 16.65
CA VAL A 25 -3.22 -2.99 16.36
C VAL A 25 -3.93 -3.77 17.47
N GLY A 26 -3.31 -4.85 17.97
CA GLY A 26 -3.87 -5.66 19.05
C GLY A 26 -3.99 -4.95 20.41
N ARG A 27 -3.19 -3.89 20.63
CA ARG A 27 -3.29 -3.04 21.83
C ARG A 27 -4.29 -1.88 21.68
N THR A 28 -4.83 -1.68 20.47
CA THR A 28 -5.72 -0.56 20.16
C THR A 28 -7.17 -1.06 20.14
N ALA A 29 -8.04 -0.39 20.88
CA ALA A 29 -9.46 -0.71 20.90
C ALA A 29 -10.20 0.08 19.80
N PHE A 30 -10.82 -0.63 18.87
CA PHE A 30 -11.70 -0.06 17.84
C PHE A 30 -13.16 -0.32 18.25
N LYS A 31 -14.03 0.66 18.02
CA LYS A 31 -15.45 0.62 18.44
C LYS A 31 -16.38 0.22 17.30
N ASN A 32 -16.00 0.57 16.08
CA ASN A 32 -16.89 0.51 14.91
C ASN A 32 -16.49 -0.58 13.91
N PHE A 33 -15.37 -1.26 14.13
CA PHE A 33 -14.94 -2.42 13.34
C PHE A 33 -14.07 -3.39 14.16
N SER A 34 -13.88 -4.58 13.62
CA SER A 34 -12.86 -5.53 14.06
C SER A 34 -11.68 -5.51 13.10
N ALA A 35 -10.46 -5.61 13.60
CA ALA A 35 -9.24 -5.64 12.79
C ALA A 35 -8.60 -7.02 12.81
N ALA A 36 -8.20 -7.53 11.64
CA ALA A 36 -7.43 -8.75 11.52
C ALA A 36 -6.15 -8.49 10.72
N VAL A 37 -5.00 -8.81 11.29
CA VAL A 37 -3.68 -8.66 10.66
C VAL A 37 -3.22 -9.98 10.08
N VAL A 38 -2.74 -9.96 8.86
CA VAL A 38 -2.35 -11.14 8.07
C VAL A 38 -0.95 -10.92 7.51
N GLU A 39 -0.07 -11.90 7.68
CA GLU A 39 1.22 -11.93 7.00
C GLU A 39 1.00 -12.41 5.56
N SER A 40 1.36 -11.58 4.58
CA SER A 40 1.11 -11.89 3.17
C SER A 40 2.28 -12.58 2.47
N GLY A 41 3.48 -12.41 2.97
CA GLY A 41 4.72 -12.71 2.24
C GLY A 41 5.11 -11.59 1.28
N PRO A 42 6.42 -11.44 1.00
CA PRO A 42 6.93 -10.41 0.10
C PRO A 42 6.62 -10.70 -1.36
N GLY A 43 6.45 -9.64 -2.15
CA GLY A 43 6.23 -9.66 -3.60
C GLY A 43 4.78 -9.88 -4.01
N LYS A 44 4.48 -9.50 -5.24
CA LYS A 44 3.10 -9.45 -5.78
C LYS A 44 2.37 -10.80 -5.76
N ILE A 45 3.09 -11.89 -6.06
CA ILE A 45 2.47 -13.23 -6.13
C ILE A 45 1.99 -13.67 -4.74
N ASN A 46 2.86 -13.56 -3.71
CA ASN A 46 2.52 -13.91 -2.34
C ASN A 46 1.36 -13.03 -1.82
N ALA A 47 1.45 -11.74 -2.04
CA ALA A 47 0.42 -10.77 -1.64
C ALA A 47 -0.95 -11.11 -2.25
N THR A 48 -1.01 -11.34 -3.57
CA THR A 48 -2.26 -11.71 -4.26
C THR A 48 -2.82 -13.04 -3.76
N PHE A 49 -1.97 -14.08 -3.68
CA PHE A 49 -2.38 -15.40 -3.21
C PHE A 49 -2.95 -15.34 -1.79
N LYS A 50 -2.25 -14.66 -0.88
CA LYS A 50 -2.67 -14.57 0.51
C LYS A 50 -3.97 -13.77 0.67
N MET A 51 -4.13 -12.66 -0.06
CA MET A 51 -5.40 -11.94 -0.08
C MET A 51 -6.55 -12.81 -0.56
N ALA A 52 -6.38 -13.52 -1.66
CA ALA A 52 -7.40 -14.41 -2.19
C ALA A 52 -7.76 -15.52 -1.19
N ALA A 53 -6.77 -16.15 -0.56
CA ALA A 53 -6.96 -17.19 0.43
C ALA A 53 -7.71 -16.72 1.69
N GLU A 54 -7.49 -15.49 2.11
CA GLU A 54 -8.15 -14.92 3.29
C GLU A 54 -9.56 -14.36 2.99
N ILE A 55 -9.74 -13.73 1.84
CA ILE A 55 -10.97 -13.01 1.53
C ILE A 55 -12.04 -13.94 0.93
N THR A 56 -11.65 -14.88 0.05
CA THR A 56 -12.59 -15.77 -0.63
C THR A 56 -13.51 -16.57 0.34
N PRO A 57 -12.97 -17.21 1.40
CA PRO A 57 -13.85 -17.91 2.36
C PRO A 57 -14.77 -16.97 3.14
N ARG A 58 -14.33 -15.73 3.39
CA ARG A 58 -15.18 -14.70 4.03
C ARG A 58 -16.35 -14.32 3.15
N LEU A 59 -16.09 -14.07 1.86
CA LEU A 59 -17.15 -13.76 0.89
C LEU A 59 -18.14 -14.93 0.72
N ALA A 60 -17.62 -16.16 0.63
CA ALA A 60 -18.46 -17.36 0.57
C ALA A 60 -19.35 -17.53 1.80
N ALA A 61 -18.92 -17.06 2.97
CA ALA A 61 -19.68 -17.05 4.22
C ALA A 61 -20.56 -15.79 4.40
N GLY A 62 -20.69 -14.93 3.37
CA GLY A 62 -21.44 -13.67 3.45
C GLY A 62 -20.80 -12.59 4.32
N ARG A 63 -19.52 -12.72 4.67
CA ARG A 63 -18.76 -11.79 5.52
C ARG A 63 -17.82 -10.96 4.67
N LYS A 64 -18.35 -9.98 3.94
CA LYS A 64 -17.54 -9.08 3.11
C LYS A 64 -16.71 -8.15 4.03
N PRO A 65 -15.37 -8.11 3.89
CA PRO A 65 -14.56 -7.11 4.60
C PRO A 65 -14.99 -5.68 4.22
N ALA A 66 -14.97 -4.78 5.19
CA ALA A 66 -15.28 -3.37 4.96
C ALA A 66 -14.14 -2.65 4.24
N PHE A 67 -12.90 -2.96 4.61
CA PHE A 67 -11.69 -2.36 4.03
C PHE A 67 -10.54 -3.37 3.96
N VAL A 68 -9.66 -3.13 3.00
CA VAL A 68 -8.35 -3.76 2.90
C VAL A 68 -7.27 -2.70 3.09
N LEU A 69 -6.33 -2.96 3.98
CA LEU A 69 -5.16 -2.14 4.22
C LEU A 69 -3.88 -2.93 3.91
N GLY A 70 -3.04 -2.41 3.02
CA GLY A 70 -1.66 -2.84 2.88
C GLY A 70 -0.75 -2.01 3.79
N ALA A 71 -0.03 -2.64 4.72
CA ALA A 71 0.86 -1.96 5.66
C ALA A 71 2.27 -2.53 5.59
N GLY A 72 3.27 -1.71 5.24
CA GLY A 72 4.65 -2.16 5.05
C GLY A 72 5.64 -1.00 4.92
N THR A 73 6.89 -1.35 4.62
CA THR A 73 7.96 -0.40 4.32
C THR A 73 8.06 -0.08 2.83
N SER A 74 8.82 0.95 2.47
CA SER A 74 9.05 1.36 1.08
C SER A 74 10.36 2.13 0.94
N GLY A 75 10.92 2.15 -0.28
CA GLY A 75 12.00 3.04 -0.66
C GLY A 75 11.47 4.37 -1.20
N SER A 76 12.09 5.48 -0.81
CA SER A 76 11.74 6.81 -1.34
C SER A 76 12.08 6.94 -2.83
N LEU A 77 11.21 7.60 -3.58
CA LEU A 77 11.44 8.05 -4.96
C LEU A 77 11.46 9.59 -5.08
N ASP A 78 11.30 10.29 -3.97
CA ASP A 78 11.21 11.75 -3.91
C ASP A 78 12.19 12.32 -2.86
N ALA A 79 12.95 13.35 -3.25
CA ALA A 79 13.96 13.97 -2.39
C ALA A 79 13.40 14.69 -1.15
N SER A 80 12.10 14.95 -1.12
CA SER A 80 11.43 15.59 0.02
C SER A 80 11.08 14.60 1.14
N LEU A 81 11.26 13.29 0.92
CA LEU A 81 10.92 12.26 1.90
C LEU A 81 12.13 11.86 2.73
N ALA A 82 11.96 11.85 4.03
CA ALA A 82 12.94 11.36 5.01
C ALA A 82 12.56 9.94 5.49
N SER A 83 13.55 9.19 5.94
CA SER A 83 13.34 7.91 6.62
C SER A 83 12.43 8.09 7.84
N GLY A 84 11.46 7.19 8.00
CA GLY A 84 10.41 7.24 9.04
C GLY A 84 9.17 8.06 8.67
N GLU A 85 9.16 8.81 7.56
CA GLU A 85 7.93 9.42 7.07
C GLU A 85 6.97 8.35 6.55
N VAL A 86 5.67 8.60 6.68
CA VAL A 86 4.64 7.63 6.32
C VAL A 86 3.78 8.14 5.18
N ILE A 87 3.69 7.35 4.14
CA ILE A 87 2.84 7.63 2.98
C ILE A 87 1.53 6.88 3.14
N ALA A 88 0.42 7.61 3.09
CA ALA A 88 -0.92 7.06 2.93
C ALA A 88 -1.32 7.17 1.46
N SER A 89 -1.70 6.05 0.85
CA SER A 89 -1.96 5.99 -0.58
C SER A 89 -3.24 5.22 -0.90
N ASN A 90 -4.06 5.81 -1.75
CA ASN A 90 -5.16 5.17 -2.44
C ASN A 90 -4.95 5.14 -3.97
N SER A 91 -3.70 5.33 -4.42
CA SER A 91 -3.29 5.33 -5.83
C SER A 91 -1.97 4.57 -6.00
N VAL A 92 -1.95 3.53 -6.83
CA VAL A 92 -0.77 2.68 -7.05
C VAL A 92 -0.60 2.39 -8.54
N VAL A 93 0.65 2.32 -9.00
CA VAL A 93 1.00 1.82 -10.33
C VAL A 93 1.87 0.57 -10.23
N ILE A 94 1.62 -0.44 -11.08
CA ILE A 94 2.49 -1.62 -11.19
C ILE A 94 3.55 -1.31 -12.23
N SER A 95 4.75 -0.98 -11.75
CA SER A 95 5.79 -0.34 -12.56
C SER A 95 6.62 -1.32 -13.40
N ASP A 96 6.59 -2.60 -13.08
CA ASP A 96 7.28 -3.67 -13.83
C ASP A 96 6.33 -4.47 -14.74
N TRP A 97 5.08 -4.08 -14.85
CA TRP A 97 4.16 -4.66 -15.82
C TRP A 97 4.33 -3.97 -17.19
N ARG A 98 5.38 -4.36 -17.88
CA ARG A 98 5.84 -3.69 -19.10
C ARG A 98 6.45 -4.66 -20.12
N MET A 99 6.46 -4.24 -21.39
CA MET A 99 7.25 -4.85 -22.48
C MET A 99 8.29 -3.84 -22.96
N GLU A 100 9.51 -4.28 -23.14
CA GLU A 100 10.62 -3.46 -23.64
C GLU A 100 11.12 -4.01 -24.99
N ASP A 101 11.34 -3.12 -25.95
CA ASP A 101 11.88 -3.46 -27.27
C ASP A 101 13.27 -2.81 -27.53
N GLY A 102 13.99 -2.46 -26.48
CA GLY A 102 15.32 -1.87 -26.49
C GLY A 102 15.35 -0.35 -26.64
N ARG A 103 14.27 0.28 -27.14
CA ARG A 103 14.13 1.75 -27.25
C ARG A 103 12.84 2.27 -26.65
N ASN A 104 11.84 1.42 -26.60
CA ASN A 104 10.51 1.78 -26.18
C ASN A 104 10.05 0.85 -25.07
N CYS A 105 9.16 1.35 -24.23
CA CYS A 105 8.54 0.59 -23.19
C CYS A 105 7.02 0.67 -23.32
N HIS A 106 6.36 -0.48 -23.30
CA HIS A 106 4.90 -0.57 -23.25
C HIS A 106 4.49 -0.96 -21.86
N PHE A 107 3.80 -0.08 -21.16
CA PHE A 107 3.32 -0.36 -19.82
C PHE A 107 1.92 -0.98 -19.87
N GLY A 108 1.72 -2.04 -19.10
CA GLY A 108 0.45 -2.74 -19.01
C GLY A 108 -0.43 -2.22 -17.87
N CYS A 109 -1.71 -2.12 -18.16
CA CYS A 109 -2.73 -1.95 -17.13
C CYS A 109 -4.01 -2.66 -17.58
N TYR A 110 -4.53 -3.54 -16.74
CA TYR A 110 -5.79 -4.26 -17.00
C TYR A 110 -5.89 -4.97 -18.37
N GLY A 111 -4.77 -5.53 -18.84
CA GLY A 111 -4.71 -6.21 -20.12
C GLY A 111 -4.56 -5.29 -21.32
N GLN A 112 -4.36 -4.00 -21.12
CA GLN A 112 -4.00 -3.04 -22.14
C GLN A 112 -2.54 -2.63 -21.99
N PHE A 113 -1.87 -2.34 -23.11
CA PHE A 113 -0.53 -1.79 -23.12
C PHE A 113 -0.56 -0.41 -23.76
N VAL A 114 0.03 0.56 -23.08
CA VAL A 114 0.17 1.94 -23.57
C VAL A 114 1.63 2.15 -23.93
N TYR A 115 1.88 2.49 -25.19
CA TYR A 115 3.21 2.85 -25.69
C TYR A 115 3.69 4.15 -25.03
N ARG A 116 4.92 4.14 -24.58
CA ARG A 116 5.62 5.33 -24.07
C ARG A 116 7.10 5.27 -24.44
N GLU A 117 7.68 6.43 -24.75
CA GLU A 117 9.12 6.60 -24.75
C GLU A 117 9.65 6.44 -23.31
N MET A 118 10.84 5.87 -23.18
CA MET A 118 11.39 5.44 -21.86
C MET A 118 11.52 6.56 -20.82
N ASP A 119 11.54 7.82 -21.25
CA ASP A 119 11.64 9.03 -20.41
C ASP A 119 10.31 9.78 -20.19
N GLY A 120 9.21 9.27 -20.75
CA GLY A 120 7.89 9.86 -20.60
C GLY A 120 7.15 9.44 -19.32
N ARG A 121 6.41 10.38 -18.68
CA ARG A 121 5.52 10.06 -17.58
C ARG A 121 4.34 9.21 -18.07
N LEU A 122 3.96 8.19 -17.28
CA LEU A 122 2.76 7.38 -17.57
C LEU A 122 1.48 8.21 -17.36
N PRO A 123 0.43 7.93 -18.16
CA PRO A 123 -0.89 8.48 -17.92
C PRO A 123 -1.43 8.09 -16.54
N ASP A 124 -2.23 8.97 -15.97
CA ASP A 124 -2.86 8.70 -14.67
C ASP A 124 -3.84 7.51 -14.73
N GLU A 125 -4.43 7.24 -15.91
CA GLU A 125 -5.29 6.09 -16.17
C GLU A 125 -4.62 4.72 -15.98
N MET A 126 -3.28 4.69 -15.96
CA MET A 126 -2.50 3.49 -15.66
C MET A 126 -2.46 3.15 -14.16
N ALA A 127 -2.86 4.07 -13.30
CA ALA A 127 -2.92 3.82 -11.87
C ALA A 127 -4.17 3.01 -11.48
N VAL A 128 -4.02 2.18 -10.45
CA VAL A 128 -5.14 1.62 -9.71
C VAL A 128 -5.48 2.62 -8.61
N GLU A 129 -6.71 3.12 -8.62
CA GLU A 129 -7.16 4.12 -7.66
C GLU A 129 -8.41 3.63 -6.92
N CYS A 130 -8.43 3.82 -5.61
CA CYS A 130 -9.64 3.63 -4.83
C CYS A 130 -10.40 4.95 -4.76
N ALA A 131 -11.55 5.00 -5.42
CA ALA A 131 -12.43 6.17 -5.45
C ALA A 131 -13.56 6.10 -4.40
N ASP A 132 -13.47 5.19 -3.44
CA ASP A 132 -14.45 5.09 -2.34
C ASP A 132 -14.48 6.40 -1.53
N PRO A 133 -15.66 7.02 -1.32
CA PRO A 133 -15.75 8.30 -0.63
C PRO A 133 -15.23 8.28 0.81
N THR A 134 -15.31 7.14 1.50
CA THR A 134 -14.80 6.98 2.86
C THR A 134 -13.27 6.97 2.85
N VAL A 135 -12.68 6.30 1.84
CA VAL A 135 -11.22 6.30 1.64
C VAL A 135 -10.72 7.69 1.31
N GLU A 136 -11.39 8.45 0.43
CA GLU A 136 -11.02 9.84 0.13
C GLU A 136 -11.05 10.75 1.38
N LYS A 137 -12.09 10.59 2.19
CA LYS A 137 -12.20 11.30 3.48
C LYS A 137 -11.07 10.91 4.44
N LEU A 138 -10.77 9.61 4.51
CA LEU A 138 -9.66 9.08 5.31
C LEU A 138 -8.32 9.66 4.84
N MET A 139 -8.03 9.67 3.53
CA MET A 139 -6.79 10.25 2.98
C MET A 139 -6.63 11.72 3.39
N THR A 140 -7.71 12.49 3.35
CA THR A 140 -7.71 13.90 3.77
C THR A 140 -7.38 14.05 5.27
N LEU A 141 -7.98 13.22 6.13
CA LEU A 141 -7.71 13.24 7.56
C LEU A 141 -6.30 12.77 7.92
N LEU A 142 -5.80 11.74 7.22
CA LEU A 142 -4.43 11.26 7.39
C LEU A 142 -3.42 12.33 7.01
N ALA A 143 -3.65 13.05 5.90
CA ALA A 143 -2.79 14.18 5.51
C ALA A 143 -2.77 15.27 6.59
N GLY A 144 -3.94 15.63 7.15
CA GLY A 144 -4.05 16.55 8.29
C GLY A 144 -3.38 16.04 9.57
N ALA A 145 -3.22 14.72 9.71
CA ALA A 145 -2.53 14.09 10.83
C ALA A 145 -1.02 13.89 10.60
N GLY A 146 -0.46 14.42 9.50
CA GLY A 146 0.97 14.40 9.20
C GLY A 146 1.44 13.21 8.35
N PHE A 147 0.54 12.42 7.77
CA PHE A 147 0.90 11.43 6.76
C PHE A 147 1.10 12.12 5.41
N LYS A 148 2.08 11.68 4.64
CA LYS A 148 2.22 12.14 3.25
C LYS A 148 1.16 11.45 2.39
N ARG A 149 0.48 12.20 1.54
CA ARG A 149 -0.45 11.62 0.56
C ARG A 149 0.22 11.55 -0.80
N GLY A 150 0.22 10.38 -1.46
CA GLY A 150 0.78 10.25 -2.79
C GLY A 150 0.66 8.85 -3.37
N ARG A 151 1.00 8.74 -4.65
CA ARG A 151 1.02 7.47 -5.38
C ARG A 151 2.22 6.62 -4.97
N LEU A 152 2.04 5.30 -4.98
CA LEU A 152 3.10 4.30 -4.84
C LEU A 152 3.38 3.63 -6.18
N ALA A 153 4.62 3.20 -6.40
CA ALA A 153 5.02 2.33 -7.50
C ALA A 153 5.38 0.95 -6.94
N THR A 154 4.85 -0.11 -7.54
CA THR A 154 5.12 -1.48 -7.09
C THR A 154 5.84 -2.27 -8.18
N ALA A 155 6.93 -2.96 -7.81
CA ALA A 155 7.66 -3.90 -8.66
C ALA A 155 8.20 -5.08 -7.85
N ASP A 156 8.34 -6.27 -8.45
CA ASP A 156 9.10 -7.38 -7.84
C ASP A 156 10.62 -7.18 -7.99
N THR A 157 11.05 -5.93 -7.81
CA THR A 157 12.45 -5.51 -7.91
C THR A 157 12.73 -4.45 -6.87
N PHE A 158 13.81 -4.59 -6.12
CA PHE A 158 14.31 -3.53 -5.24
C PHE A 158 14.90 -2.40 -6.11
N VAL A 159 14.29 -1.22 -6.08
CA VAL A 159 14.75 -0.05 -6.82
C VAL A 159 15.86 0.65 -6.04
N ALA A 160 17.08 0.58 -6.51
CA ALA A 160 18.25 1.18 -5.88
C ALA A 160 18.98 2.16 -6.81
N GLY A 161 19.76 3.05 -6.19
CA GLY A 161 20.57 4.05 -6.86
C GLY A 161 19.80 5.33 -7.20
N LEU A 162 20.42 6.47 -6.96
CA LEU A 162 19.82 7.80 -7.04
C LEU A 162 19.11 8.05 -8.39
N ASP A 163 19.81 7.84 -9.50
CA ASP A 163 19.26 8.11 -10.84
C ASP A 163 18.06 7.20 -11.15
N ASN A 164 18.15 5.92 -10.76
CA ASN A 164 17.07 4.96 -10.92
C ASN A 164 15.83 5.37 -10.11
N LYS A 165 16.00 5.68 -8.84
CA LYS A 165 14.90 6.12 -7.96
C LYS A 165 14.25 7.39 -8.50
N LEU A 166 15.04 8.41 -8.85
CA LEU A 166 14.51 9.66 -9.40
C LEU A 166 13.80 9.46 -10.75
N SER A 167 14.38 8.63 -11.64
CA SER A 167 13.74 8.29 -12.91
C SER A 167 12.42 7.56 -12.69
N HIS A 168 12.41 6.59 -11.77
CA HIS A 168 11.22 5.82 -11.41
C HIS A 168 10.11 6.74 -10.85
N GLY A 169 10.45 7.62 -9.92
CA GLY A 169 9.51 8.61 -9.36
C GLY A 169 8.90 9.50 -10.44
N ARG A 170 9.72 10.04 -11.34
CA ARG A 170 9.23 10.87 -12.46
C ARG A 170 8.34 10.12 -13.43
N THR A 171 8.77 8.93 -13.86
CA THR A 171 8.03 8.11 -14.83
C THR A 171 6.64 7.74 -14.32
N PHE A 172 6.53 7.32 -13.06
CA PHE A 172 5.29 6.82 -12.50
C PHE A 172 4.50 7.86 -11.70
N GLY A 173 5.06 9.05 -11.49
CA GLY A 173 4.46 10.08 -10.62
C GLY A 173 4.28 9.58 -9.18
N ALA A 174 5.21 8.75 -8.71
CA ALA A 174 5.14 8.08 -7.43
C ALA A 174 6.09 8.69 -6.41
N LEU A 175 5.68 8.74 -5.13
CA LEU A 175 6.49 9.21 -4.02
C LEU A 175 7.44 8.13 -3.49
N ALA A 176 7.04 6.86 -3.55
CA ALA A 176 7.83 5.74 -3.06
C ALA A 176 7.56 4.47 -3.85
N CYS A 177 8.43 3.49 -3.72
CA CYS A 177 8.30 2.16 -4.31
C CYS A 177 8.30 1.07 -3.26
N ASP A 178 7.58 -0.01 -3.57
CA ASP A 178 7.47 -1.22 -2.77
C ASP A 178 7.28 -2.47 -3.66
N MET A 179 7.01 -3.60 -3.03
CA MET A 179 6.84 -4.86 -3.76
C MET A 179 5.42 -5.44 -3.69
N GLU A 180 4.46 -4.84 -2.95
CA GLU A 180 3.14 -5.47 -2.72
C GLU A 180 1.94 -4.55 -2.90
N SER A 181 2.06 -3.23 -2.71
CA SER A 181 0.91 -2.29 -2.74
C SER A 181 0.08 -2.42 -4.00
N GLY A 182 0.74 -2.63 -5.16
CA GLY A 182 0.04 -2.84 -6.43
C GLY A 182 -0.78 -4.12 -6.45
N ALA A 183 -0.28 -5.19 -5.84
CA ALA A 183 -1.02 -6.45 -5.73
C ALA A 183 -2.22 -6.32 -4.79
N PHE A 184 -2.06 -5.64 -3.65
CA PHE A 184 -3.17 -5.36 -2.73
C PHE A 184 -4.24 -4.50 -3.40
N ALA A 185 -3.84 -3.40 -4.02
CA ALA A 185 -4.73 -2.48 -4.73
C ALA A 185 -5.49 -3.18 -5.86
N TYR A 186 -4.77 -3.86 -6.75
CA TYR A 186 -5.36 -4.54 -7.90
C TYR A 186 -6.35 -5.63 -7.47
N THR A 187 -5.95 -6.44 -6.49
CA THR A 187 -6.81 -7.53 -6.00
C THR A 187 -8.06 -6.98 -5.32
N ALA A 188 -7.93 -5.98 -4.45
CA ALA A 188 -9.05 -5.36 -3.75
C ALA A 188 -10.01 -4.67 -4.73
N GLU A 189 -9.48 -3.77 -5.57
CA GLU A 189 -10.29 -2.93 -6.48
C GLU A 189 -10.90 -3.74 -7.62
N ARG A 190 -10.06 -4.48 -8.35
CA ARG A 190 -10.44 -5.05 -9.65
C ARG A 190 -11.02 -6.45 -9.58
N LEU A 191 -10.57 -7.25 -8.62
CA LEU A 191 -11.03 -8.61 -8.49
C LEU A 191 -12.14 -8.79 -7.45
N LEU A 192 -12.15 -7.97 -6.40
CA LEU A 192 -13.02 -8.18 -5.24
C LEU A 192 -14.01 -7.03 -5.00
N GLY A 193 -13.83 -5.86 -5.61
CA GLY A 193 -14.68 -4.69 -5.41
C GLY A 193 -14.72 -4.25 -3.94
N LEU A 194 -13.55 -4.17 -3.30
CA LEU A 194 -13.37 -3.79 -1.90
C LEU A 194 -12.68 -2.43 -1.80
N PRO A 195 -13.12 -1.53 -0.92
CA PRO A 195 -12.37 -0.34 -0.57
C PRO A 195 -10.99 -0.68 0.00
N TRP A 196 -9.97 0.06 -0.41
CA TRP A 196 -8.60 -0.20 0.00
C TRP A 196 -7.78 1.07 0.15
N PHE A 197 -6.72 0.98 0.93
CA PHE A 197 -5.64 1.95 1.00
C PHE A 197 -4.34 1.28 1.45
N ASN A 198 -3.21 1.95 1.24
CA ASN A 198 -1.91 1.48 1.68
C ASN A 198 -1.25 2.49 2.63
N LEU A 199 -0.49 1.97 3.58
CA LEU A 199 0.43 2.73 4.43
C LEU A 199 1.83 2.20 4.21
N ARG A 200 2.77 3.10 3.88
CA ARG A 200 4.18 2.75 3.68
C ARG A 200 5.07 3.68 4.49
N VAL A 201 5.92 3.10 5.32
CA VAL A 201 6.99 3.84 6.01
C VAL A 201 8.20 3.86 5.10
N VAL A 202 8.76 5.04 4.88
CA VAL A 202 10.01 5.21 4.14
C VAL A 202 11.15 4.62 4.97
N ALA A 203 11.72 3.51 4.50
CA ALA A 203 12.84 2.84 5.16
C ALA A 203 14.19 3.27 4.59
N ASP A 204 14.26 3.50 3.27
CA ASP A 204 15.46 3.95 2.59
C ASP A 204 15.20 5.19 1.73
N THR A 205 16.10 6.16 1.78
CA THR A 205 16.06 7.41 1.02
C THR A 205 16.73 7.26 -0.35
N LEU A 206 16.79 8.33 -1.15
CA LEU A 206 17.24 8.27 -2.54
C LEU A 206 18.66 7.74 -2.73
N ASP A 207 19.58 8.10 -1.84
CA ASP A 207 21.02 7.79 -1.88
C ASP A 207 21.39 6.52 -1.08
N GLU A 208 20.44 5.94 -0.39
CA GLU A 208 20.64 4.73 0.42
C GLU A 208 20.56 3.44 -0.40
N THR A 209 21.26 2.43 0.10
CA THR A 209 21.40 1.11 -0.51
C THR A 209 20.52 0.08 0.18
N LEU A 210 20.49 -1.14 -0.36
CA LEU A 210 19.83 -2.29 0.30
C LEU A 210 20.45 -2.61 1.67
N ALA A 211 21.75 -2.37 1.87
CA ALA A 211 22.40 -2.57 3.16
C ALA A 211 21.87 -1.57 4.21
N ASP A 212 21.75 -0.30 3.83
CA ASP A 212 21.18 0.74 4.69
C ASP A 212 19.73 0.44 5.07
N TYR A 213 18.96 -0.13 4.15
CA TYR A 213 17.59 -0.61 4.43
C TYR A 213 17.58 -1.64 5.56
N PHE A 214 18.41 -2.68 5.48
CA PHE A 214 18.44 -3.73 6.50
C PHE A 214 18.92 -3.23 7.87
N GLU A 215 19.82 -2.25 7.91
CA GLU A 215 20.27 -1.64 9.17
C GLU A 215 19.14 -0.87 9.88
N LYS A 216 18.21 -0.28 9.13
CA LYS A 216 17.12 0.56 9.66
C LYS A 216 15.80 -0.19 9.82
N GLU A 217 15.66 -1.38 9.26
CA GLU A 217 14.39 -2.11 9.20
C GLU A 217 13.70 -2.19 10.56
N VAL A 218 14.43 -2.53 11.63
CA VAL A 218 13.86 -2.71 12.98
C VAL A 218 13.18 -1.44 13.49
N ASP A 219 13.81 -0.28 13.31
CA ASP A 219 13.24 1.00 13.74
C ASP A 219 12.02 1.36 12.87
N MET A 220 12.10 1.13 11.57
CA MET A 220 11.04 1.47 10.63
C MET A 220 9.78 0.60 10.81
N VAL A 221 9.93 -0.68 11.13
CA VAL A 221 8.77 -1.54 11.41
C VAL A 221 8.07 -1.15 12.72
N SER A 222 8.81 -0.64 13.72
CA SER A 222 8.19 -0.08 14.93
C SER A 222 7.35 1.15 14.61
N VAL A 223 7.87 2.07 13.81
CA VAL A 223 7.12 3.23 13.30
C VAL A 223 5.89 2.79 12.51
N LEU A 224 6.02 1.77 11.65
CA LEU A 224 4.91 1.20 10.89
C LEU A 224 3.77 0.75 11.79
N GLY A 225 4.07 -0.02 12.83
CA GLY A 225 3.06 -0.52 13.78
C GLY A 225 2.28 0.61 14.45
N GLU A 226 3.00 1.61 15.00
CA GLU A 226 2.40 2.80 15.63
C GLU A 226 1.50 3.57 14.66
N LYS A 227 2.02 3.88 13.47
CA LYS A 227 1.31 4.70 12.48
C LYS A 227 0.11 3.96 11.89
N THR A 228 0.21 2.63 11.72
CA THR A 228 -0.94 1.80 11.31
C THR A 228 -2.06 1.87 12.35
N ALA A 229 -1.76 1.68 13.62
CA ALA A 229 -2.75 1.78 14.70
C ALA A 229 -3.39 3.18 14.76
N ARG A 230 -2.59 4.24 14.57
CA ARG A 230 -3.08 5.62 14.50
C ARG A 230 -4.01 5.86 13.31
N ALA A 231 -3.66 5.36 12.13
CA ALA A 231 -4.50 5.49 10.93
C ALA A 231 -5.84 4.75 11.09
N LEU A 232 -5.81 3.56 11.68
CA LEU A 232 -7.02 2.79 11.99
C LEU A 232 -7.89 3.48 13.06
N THR A 233 -7.30 4.20 14.00
CA THR A 233 -8.08 5.01 14.98
C THR A 233 -8.82 6.16 14.27
N ILE A 234 -8.22 6.77 13.26
CA ILE A 234 -8.88 7.79 12.44
C ILE A 234 -10.01 7.15 11.61
N LEU A 235 -9.77 5.99 11.00
CA LEU A 235 -10.79 5.23 10.28
C LEU A 235 -11.97 4.84 11.20
N ASP A 236 -11.71 4.40 12.42
CA ASP A 236 -12.75 4.07 13.43
C ASP A 236 -13.68 5.26 13.69
N GLY A 237 -13.10 6.47 13.72
CA GLY A 237 -13.87 7.69 13.84
C GLY A 237 -14.80 7.98 12.64
N LEU A 238 -14.41 7.56 11.43
CA LEU A 238 -15.22 7.71 10.21
C LEU A 238 -16.30 6.66 10.07
N MET A 239 -16.09 5.46 10.61
CA MET A 239 -17.03 4.33 10.51
C MET A 239 -18.16 4.40 11.55
N ARG A 240 -18.30 5.50 12.28
CA ARG A 240 -19.43 5.68 13.19
C ARG A 240 -20.75 5.65 12.43
N PRO A 241 -21.77 4.91 12.90
CA PRO A 241 -23.10 5.05 12.33
C PRO A 241 -23.54 6.51 12.46
N GLU A 242 -24.04 7.08 11.36
CA GLU A 242 -24.73 8.37 11.44
C GLU A 242 -25.95 8.18 12.36
N ILE A 243 -26.00 8.95 13.43
CA ILE A 243 -27.08 8.93 14.44
C ILE A 243 -28.31 9.59 13.84
#